data_0e5f9b22729bd227ebae100e5b9f7592
#
_entry.id   0e5f9b22729bd227ebae100e5b9f7592
#
_cell.length_a   1.000
_cell.length_b   1.000
_cell.length_c   1.000
_cell.angle_alpha   90.00
_cell.angle_beta   90.00
_cell.angle_gamma   90.00
#
_symmetry.space_group_name_H-M   'P 1'
#
loop_
_entity.id
_entity.type
_entity.pdbx_description
1 polymer ?
#
loop_
_entity_poly.entity_id
_entity_poly.type
_entity_poly.pdbx_seq_one_letter_code
_entity_poly.pdbx_strand_id
1 'polypeptide(L)'
;MSAATQDLFEYLAARRQEGTLDTDFPGRSPGRVAYQMPCHLRAQNMGFKTRDVLQLIPGTTVTVVEKCTAMDGTWGMKKEYYPISLGYAKKAVAEMDAARPDAYMTDCTLSALQIEAVRGERPAHPVTLLREAYGLPEAR
;
A
#
# COMPACT_ATOMS: atom_id res chain seq x y z
N MET A 1 2.84 21.03 -16.62
CA MET A 1 3.55 19.80 -16.19
C MET A 1 2.66 18.82 -15.43
N SER A 2 1.63 19.25 -14.68
CA SER A 2 0.77 18.34 -13.89
C SER A 2 -0.02 17.32 -14.72
N ALA A 3 -0.44 17.65 -15.92
CA ALA A 3 -1.25 16.75 -16.77
C ALA A 3 -0.47 15.52 -17.33
N ALA A 4 0.86 15.56 -17.28
CA ALA A 4 1.73 14.47 -17.78
C ALA A 4 2.34 13.63 -16.65
N THR A 5 2.10 13.99 -15.38
CA THR A 5 2.63 13.28 -14.21
C THR A 5 1.46 12.58 -13.51
N GLN A 6 1.53 11.27 -13.42
CA GLN A 6 0.51 10.45 -12.77
C GLN A 6 1.19 9.52 -11.76
N ASP A 7 0.49 9.21 -10.67
CA ASP A 7 0.84 8.09 -9.83
C ASP A 7 0.63 6.77 -10.58
N LEU A 8 1.43 5.74 -10.24
CA LEU A 8 1.35 4.45 -10.93
C LEU A 8 -0.07 3.87 -10.90
N PHE A 9 -0.75 3.91 -9.76
CA PHE A 9 -2.09 3.35 -9.64
C PHE A 9 -3.16 4.25 -10.27
N GLU A 10 -2.92 5.57 -10.40
CA GLU A 10 -3.75 6.42 -11.25
C GLU A 10 -3.65 6.00 -12.72
N TYR A 11 -2.43 5.77 -13.19
CA TYR A 11 -2.19 5.30 -14.55
C TYR A 11 -2.87 3.95 -14.81
N LEU A 12 -2.71 2.96 -13.91
CA LEU A 12 -3.33 1.65 -14.05
C LEU A 12 -4.86 1.72 -14.00
N ALA A 13 -5.42 2.56 -13.13
CA ALA A 13 -6.86 2.78 -13.08
C ALA A 13 -7.40 3.41 -14.38
N ALA A 14 -6.66 4.35 -14.98
CA ALA A 14 -7.00 4.92 -16.29
C ALA A 14 -6.95 3.86 -17.38
N ARG A 15 -5.90 3.03 -17.43
CA ARG A 15 -5.80 1.91 -18.39
C ARG A 15 -6.97 0.93 -18.24
N ARG A 16 -7.43 0.65 -17.03
CA ARG A 16 -8.62 -0.14 -16.80
C ARG A 16 -9.88 0.49 -17.42
N GLN A 17 -10.09 1.79 -17.19
CA GLN A 17 -11.24 2.49 -17.74
C GLN A 17 -11.24 2.49 -19.27
N GLU A 18 -10.08 2.55 -19.88
CA GLU A 18 -9.91 2.49 -21.34
C GLU A 18 -9.99 1.05 -21.90
N GLY A 19 -10.08 0.03 -21.02
CA GLY A 19 -10.11 -1.38 -21.44
C GLY A 19 -8.76 -1.89 -21.94
N THR A 20 -7.66 -1.21 -21.62
CA THR A 20 -6.30 -1.56 -22.07
C THR A 20 -5.45 -2.19 -20.96
N LEU A 21 -5.96 -2.29 -19.73
CA LEU A 21 -5.30 -3.04 -18.66
C LEU A 21 -5.60 -4.53 -18.83
N ASP A 22 -4.55 -5.33 -18.89
CA ASP A 22 -4.70 -6.79 -18.80
C ASP A 22 -5.24 -7.15 -17.41
N THR A 23 -6.31 -7.93 -17.37
CA THR A 23 -6.95 -8.41 -16.14
C THR A 23 -6.88 -9.93 -15.99
N ASP A 24 -6.05 -10.59 -16.78
CA ASP A 24 -5.68 -11.98 -16.56
C ASP A 24 -4.56 -12.07 -15.53
N PHE A 25 -4.84 -12.71 -14.41
CA PHE A 25 -3.92 -12.86 -13.29
C PHE A 25 -3.61 -14.35 -13.07
N PRO A 26 -2.69 -14.94 -13.86
CA PRO A 26 -2.35 -16.35 -13.77
C PRO A 26 -1.54 -16.71 -12.53
N GLY A 27 -1.04 -15.72 -11.80
CA GLY A 27 -0.17 -15.91 -10.64
C GLY A 27 -0.93 -16.05 -9.33
N ARG A 28 -0.27 -15.68 -8.23
CA ARG A 28 -0.79 -15.87 -6.88
C ARG A 28 -1.69 -14.70 -6.46
N SER A 29 -2.89 -15.00 -5.97
CA SER A 29 -3.71 -14.00 -5.28
C SER A 29 -3.13 -13.67 -3.90
N PRO A 30 -3.07 -12.40 -3.51
CA PRO A 30 -2.63 -12.00 -2.17
C PRO A 30 -3.67 -12.28 -1.06
N GLY A 31 -4.88 -12.69 -1.41
CA GLY A 31 -5.95 -12.97 -0.45
C GLY A 31 -6.49 -11.71 0.23
N ARG A 32 -6.61 -11.76 1.56
CA ARG A 32 -7.03 -10.60 2.36
C ARG A 32 -5.83 -9.69 2.60
N VAL A 33 -5.93 -8.45 2.18
CA VAL A 33 -4.84 -7.47 2.26
C VAL A 33 -5.23 -6.34 3.20
N ALA A 34 -4.40 -6.05 4.20
CA ALA A 34 -4.49 -4.82 4.97
C ALA A 34 -3.62 -3.75 4.31
N TYR A 35 -4.25 -2.69 3.85
CA TYR A 35 -3.62 -1.59 3.14
C TYR A 35 -3.54 -0.34 4.01
N GLN A 36 -2.35 -0.01 4.50
CA GLN A 36 -2.11 1.29 5.11
C GLN A 36 -2.00 2.34 4.00
N MET A 37 -3.02 3.16 3.86
CA MET A 37 -3.06 4.23 2.87
C MET A 37 -2.23 5.43 3.33
N PRO A 38 -1.19 5.82 2.58
CA PRO A 38 -0.32 6.93 2.95
C PRO A 38 -1.03 8.28 2.93
N CYS A 39 -0.57 9.21 3.76
CA CYS A 39 -1.15 10.55 3.86
C CYS A 39 -1.01 11.36 2.56
N HIS A 40 0.07 11.17 1.79
CA HIS A 40 0.27 11.88 0.53
C HIS A 40 -0.78 11.51 -0.54
N LEU A 41 -1.22 10.26 -0.61
CA LEU A 41 -2.29 9.85 -1.52
C LEU A 41 -3.64 10.46 -1.12
N ARG A 42 -3.91 10.55 0.19
CA ARG A 42 -5.11 11.22 0.70
C ARG A 42 -5.08 12.73 0.43
N ALA A 43 -3.93 13.37 0.63
CA ALA A 43 -3.75 14.80 0.38
C ALA A 43 -3.94 15.17 -1.10
N GLN A 44 -3.63 14.27 -2.02
CA GLN A 44 -3.83 14.45 -3.46
C GLN A 44 -5.29 14.18 -3.90
N ASN A 45 -6.14 13.73 -2.99
CA ASN A 45 -7.54 13.39 -3.28
C ASN A 45 -7.71 12.38 -4.43
N MET A 46 -6.79 11.44 -4.54
CA MET A 46 -6.75 10.44 -5.61
C MET A 46 -7.82 9.34 -5.47
N GLY A 47 -8.46 9.25 -4.31
CA GLY A 47 -9.36 8.15 -3.98
C GLY A 47 -8.59 6.84 -3.72
N PHE A 48 -9.27 5.70 -3.84
CA PHE A 48 -8.73 4.39 -3.48
C PHE A 48 -8.22 3.60 -4.69
N LYS A 49 -7.53 4.25 -5.62
CA LYS A 49 -7.11 3.63 -6.89
C LYS A 49 -6.25 2.38 -6.69
N THR A 50 -5.30 2.41 -5.74
CA THR A 50 -4.50 1.23 -5.37
C THR A 50 -5.37 0.06 -4.95
N ARG A 51 -6.35 0.28 -4.05
CA ARG A 51 -7.33 -0.73 -3.66
C ARG A 51 -8.10 -1.24 -4.86
N ASP A 52 -8.64 -0.34 -5.67
CA ASP A 52 -9.54 -0.68 -6.77
C ASP A 52 -8.84 -1.52 -7.85
N VAL A 53 -7.56 -1.25 -8.12
CA VAL A 53 -6.74 -2.05 -9.04
C VAL A 53 -6.44 -3.42 -8.45
N LEU A 54 -6.03 -3.51 -7.18
CA LEU A 54 -5.71 -4.80 -6.57
C LEU A 54 -6.95 -5.70 -6.38
N GLN A 55 -8.13 -5.12 -6.18
CA GLN A 55 -9.39 -5.89 -6.11
C GLN A 55 -9.84 -6.49 -7.45
N LEU A 56 -9.15 -6.19 -8.57
CA LEU A 56 -9.35 -6.89 -9.84
C LEU A 56 -8.77 -8.33 -9.81
N ILE A 57 -7.80 -8.56 -8.93
CA ILE A 57 -7.17 -9.88 -8.78
C ILE A 57 -8.20 -10.82 -8.11
N PRO A 58 -8.55 -11.95 -8.74
CA PRO A 58 -9.53 -12.89 -8.21
C PRO A 58 -9.17 -13.34 -6.78
N GLY A 59 -10.18 -13.38 -5.89
CA GLY A 59 -9.97 -13.79 -4.50
C GLY A 59 -9.27 -12.77 -3.61
N THR A 60 -9.03 -11.55 -4.09
CA THR A 60 -8.40 -10.47 -3.32
C THR A 60 -9.45 -9.57 -2.69
N THR A 61 -9.27 -9.30 -1.39
CA THR A 61 -10.06 -8.33 -0.62
C THR A 61 -9.10 -7.35 0.05
N VAL A 62 -9.32 -6.05 -0.13
CA VAL A 62 -8.45 -5.01 0.43
C VAL A 62 -9.20 -4.22 1.50
N THR A 63 -8.72 -4.29 2.73
CA THR A 63 -9.16 -3.45 3.85
C THR A 63 -8.25 -2.24 3.95
N VAL A 64 -8.81 -1.04 3.77
CA VAL A 64 -8.04 0.21 3.83
C VAL A 64 -7.96 0.71 5.27
N VAL A 65 -6.74 1.01 5.71
CA VAL A 65 -6.43 1.61 7.01
C VAL A 65 -5.88 3.01 6.78
N GLU A 66 -6.65 4.02 7.17
CA GLU A 66 -6.31 5.44 6.96
C GLU A 66 -5.53 6.06 8.13
N LYS A 67 -4.93 5.25 8.98
CA LYS A 67 -4.09 5.72 10.09
C LYS A 67 -2.71 6.14 9.60
N CYS A 68 -2.26 7.28 10.09
CA CYS A 68 -0.91 7.75 9.85
C CYS A 68 0.10 6.96 10.69
N THR A 69 1.27 6.65 10.13
CA THR A 69 2.40 6.06 10.85
C THR A 69 3.29 7.13 11.51
N ALA A 70 2.97 8.42 11.28
CA ALA A 70 3.66 9.59 11.83
C ALA A 70 5.17 9.65 11.51
N MET A 71 5.57 9.18 10.32
CA MET A 71 6.94 9.39 9.85
C MET A 71 7.16 10.86 9.49
N ASP A 72 6.20 11.49 8.80
CA ASP A 72 6.16 12.91 8.43
C ASP A 72 7.52 13.43 7.92
N GLY A 73 7.90 13.01 6.74
CA GLY A 73 9.24 13.24 6.20
C GLY A 73 10.30 12.58 7.08
N THR A 74 11.16 13.37 7.71
CA THR A 74 12.21 12.89 8.63
C THR A 74 11.89 13.11 10.11
N TRP A 75 10.73 13.69 10.42
CA TRP A 75 10.37 14.02 11.81
C TRP A 75 10.36 12.78 12.72
N GLY A 76 9.70 11.74 12.29
CA GLY A 76 9.60 10.49 13.04
C GLY A 76 10.89 9.67 13.12
N MET A 77 11.94 10.08 12.40
CA MET A 77 13.28 9.45 12.46
C MET A 77 14.19 10.12 13.52
N LYS A 78 13.84 11.33 13.97
CA LYS A 78 14.62 12.05 14.97
C LYS A 78 14.48 11.38 16.33
N LYS A 79 15.59 11.27 17.05
CA LYS A 79 15.68 10.58 18.35
C LYS A 79 14.61 11.04 19.35
N GLU A 80 14.32 12.35 19.36
CA GLU A 80 13.36 12.98 20.27
C GLU A 80 11.91 12.59 19.95
N TYR A 81 11.60 12.35 18.67
CA TYR A 81 10.22 12.13 18.19
C TYR A 81 9.93 10.66 17.83
N TYR A 82 10.99 9.87 17.67
CA TYR A 82 10.86 8.46 17.28
C TYR A 82 9.90 7.65 18.19
N PRO A 83 9.97 7.76 19.53
CA PRO A 83 9.03 7.04 20.40
C PRO A 83 7.57 7.46 20.17
N ILE A 84 7.32 8.75 19.90
CA ILE A 84 5.99 9.28 19.60
C ILE A 84 5.51 8.73 18.26
N SER A 85 6.35 8.78 17.24
CA SER A 85 6.07 8.24 15.91
C SER A 85 5.72 6.74 15.98
N LEU A 86 6.51 5.94 16.72
CA LEU A 86 6.19 4.52 16.93
C LEU A 86 4.85 4.30 17.63
N GLY A 87 4.46 5.19 18.54
CA GLY A 87 3.14 5.15 19.18
C GLY A 87 1.99 5.27 18.17
N TYR A 88 2.14 6.11 17.15
CA TYR A 88 1.17 6.21 16.05
C TYR A 88 1.22 4.99 15.13
N ALA A 89 2.42 4.52 14.78
CA ALA A 89 2.60 3.33 13.96
C ALA A 89 1.94 2.09 14.60
N LYS A 90 2.05 1.92 15.92
CA LYS A 90 1.37 0.84 16.67
C LYS A 90 -0.15 0.88 16.50
N LYS A 91 -0.76 2.08 16.48
CA LYS A 91 -2.21 2.22 16.26
C LYS A 91 -2.61 1.83 14.83
N ALA A 92 -1.79 2.21 13.84
CA ALA A 92 -2.01 1.83 12.45
C ALA A 92 -1.89 0.31 12.29
N VAL A 93 -0.85 -0.30 12.84
CA VAL A 93 -0.62 -1.75 12.81
C VAL A 93 -1.76 -2.51 13.50
N ALA A 94 -2.21 -2.07 14.67
CA ALA A 94 -3.34 -2.71 15.37
C ALA A 94 -4.62 -2.72 14.52
N GLU A 95 -4.89 -1.66 13.76
CA GLU A 95 -6.04 -1.61 12.85
C GLU A 95 -5.83 -2.52 11.62
N MET A 96 -4.59 -2.61 11.11
CA MET A 96 -4.25 -3.57 10.06
C MET A 96 -4.42 -5.02 10.53
N ASP A 97 -3.95 -5.34 11.74
CA ASP A 97 -4.05 -6.67 12.33
C ASP A 97 -5.51 -7.08 12.60
N ALA A 98 -6.38 -6.12 12.96
CA ALA A 98 -7.80 -6.36 13.17
C ALA A 98 -8.52 -6.89 11.91
N ALA A 99 -8.03 -6.57 10.72
CA ALA A 99 -8.52 -7.12 9.46
C ALA A 99 -8.13 -8.60 9.25
N ARG A 100 -7.27 -9.16 10.09
CA ARG A 100 -6.72 -10.54 9.97
C ARG A 100 -6.25 -10.83 8.54
N PRO A 101 -5.32 -10.02 8.00
CA PRO A 101 -4.92 -10.12 6.60
C PRO A 101 -3.95 -11.30 6.37
N ASP A 102 -3.91 -11.74 5.12
CA ASP A 102 -2.91 -12.68 4.60
C ASP A 102 -1.67 -11.93 4.10
N ALA A 103 -1.80 -10.62 3.78
CA ALA A 103 -0.72 -9.74 3.37
C ALA A 103 -0.91 -8.31 3.89
N TYR A 104 0.20 -7.64 4.17
CA TYR A 104 0.26 -6.23 4.57
C TYR A 104 0.88 -5.41 3.46
N MET A 105 0.32 -4.24 3.16
CA MET A 105 0.88 -3.37 2.14
C MET A 105 0.77 -1.89 2.46
N THR A 106 1.66 -1.10 1.85
CA THR A 106 1.61 0.36 1.78
C THR A 106 2.38 0.87 0.57
N ASP A 107 1.93 1.96 -0.05
CA ASP A 107 2.63 2.63 -1.16
C ASP A 107 3.82 3.49 -0.67
N CYS A 108 3.95 3.71 0.64
CA CYS A 108 4.94 4.60 1.20
C CYS A 108 6.09 3.84 1.85
N THR A 109 7.29 3.95 1.30
CA THR A 109 8.50 3.33 1.86
C THR A 109 8.77 3.76 3.30
N LEU A 110 8.51 5.02 3.66
CA LEU A 110 8.72 5.52 5.03
C LEU A 110 7.67 4.94 6.00
N SER A 111 6.42 4.80 5.56
CA SER A 111 5.40 4.09 6.35
C SER A 111 5.76 2.60 6.50
N ALA A 112 6.32 1.99 5.46
CA ALA A 112 6.77 0.60 5.52
C ALA A 112 7.85 0.39 6.59
N LEU A 113 8.83 1.30 6.71
CA LEU A 113 9.86 1.24 7.76
C LEU A 113 9.25 1.31 9.17
N GLN A 114 8.25 2.17 9.39
CA GLN A 114 7.60 2.28 10.70
C GLN A 114 6.75 1.04 11.03
N ILE A 115 6.05 0.51 10.04
CA ILE A 115 5.28 -0.73 10.22
C ILE A 115 6.23 -1.89 10.51
N GLU A 116 7.33 -2.00 9.78
CA GLU A 116 8.38 -2.99 10.01
C GLU A 116 8.98 -2.89 11.44
N ALA A 117 9.27 -1.68 11.92
CA ALA A 117 9.77 -1.45 13.27
C ALA A 117 8.80 -1.93 14.37
N VAL A 118 7.50 -1.95 14.09
CA VAL A 118 6.47 -2.41 15.03
C VAL A 118 6.23 -3.91 14.92
N ARG A 119 6.16 -4.44 13.68
CA ARG A 119 5.78 -5.84 13.41
C ARG A 119 6.95 -6.81 13.32
N GLY A 120 8.16 -6.30 13.02
CA GLY A 120 9.31 -7.12 12.65
C GLY A 120 9.29 -7.64 11.21
N GLU A 121 8.26 -7.28 10.43
CA GLU A 121 8.10 -7.68 9.04
C GLU A 121 7.69 -6.47 8.19
N ARG A 122 8.35 -6.29 7.06
CA ARG A 122 8.09 -5.17 6.15
C ARG A 122 6.86 -5.44 5.31
N PRO A 123 5.89 -4.52 5.26
CA PRO A 123 4.75 -4.64 4.36
C PRO A 123 5.21 -4.55 2.90
N ALA A 124 4.52 -5.28 2.03
CA ALA A 124 4.78 -5.24 0.60
C ALA A 124 4.40 -3.88 -0.01
N HIS A 125 5.08 -3.51 -1.09
CA HIS A 125 4.57 -2.46 -1.96
C HIS A 125 3.45 -3.02 -2.84
N PRO A 126 2.35 -2.31 -3.10
CA PRO A 126 1.24 -2.82 -3.90
C PRO A 126 1.64 -3.39 -5.27
N VAL A 127 2.65 -2.78 -5.90
CA VAL A 127 3.20 -3.27 -7.18
C VAL A 127 3.83 -4.66 -7.08
N THR A 128 4.37 -5.01 -5.92
CA THR A 128 4.92 -6.36 -5.68
C THR A 128 3.80 -7.40 -5.67
N LEU A 129 2.69 -7.11 -5.01
CA LEU A 129 1.53 -8.00 -5.01
C LEU A 129 0.91 -8.14 -6.41
N LEU A 130 0.86 -7.03 -7.16
CA LEU A 130 0.39 -7.04 -8.53
C LEU A 130 1.32 -7.87 -9.45
N ARG A 131 2.64 -7.72 -9.30
CA ARG A 131 3.64 -8.54 -10.03
C ARG A 131 3.43 -10.03 -9.77
N GLU A 132 3.23 -10.41 -8.51
CA GLU A 132 2.99 -11.81 -8.13
C GLU A 132 1.69 -12.34 -8.72
N ALA A 133 0.63 -11.51 -8.76
CA ALA A 133 -0.63 -11.87 -9.37
C ALA A 133 -0.52 -12.08 -10.89
N TYR A 134 0.35 -11.33 -11.56
CA TYR A 134 0.68 -11.59 -12.97
C TYR A 134 1.63 -12.78 -13.18
N GLY A 135 2.11 -13.41 -12.11
CA GLY A 135 3.07 -14.52 -12.23
C GLY A 135 4.46 -14.09 -12.74
N LEU A 136 4.79 -12.80 -12.64
CA LEU A 136 6.07 -12.28 -13.11
C LEU A 136 7.20 -12.61 -12.10
N PRO A 137 8.40 -12.96 -12.59
CA PRO A 137 9.52 -13.28 -11.73
C PRO A 137 9.98 -12.08 -10.88
N GLU A 138 10.66 -12.37 -9.78
CA GLU A 138 11.30 -11.35 -8.99
C GLU A 138 12.40 -10.64 -9.80
N ALA A 139 12.44 -9.30 -9.73
CA ALA A 139 13.52 -8.55 -10.36
C ALA A 139 14.85 -8.91 -9.67
N ARG A 140 15.84 -9.29 -10.47
CA ARG A 140 17.20 -9.59 -10.00
C ARG A 140 17.97 -8.31 -9.67
#